data_9a2f50c271a6e917267aab9e01eb7070
#
_entry.id   9a2f50c271a6e917267aab9e01eb7070
#
_cell.length_a   1.000
_cell.length_b   1.000
_cell.length_c   1.000
_cell.angle_alpha   90.00
_cell.angle_beta   90.00
_cell.angle_gamma   90.00
#
_symmetry.space_group_name_H-M   'P 1'
#
loop_
_entity.id
_entity.type
_entity.pdbx_description
1 polymer ?
#
loop_
_entity_poly.entity_id
_entity_poly.type
_entity_poly.pdbx_seq_one_letter_code
_entity_poly.pdbx_strand_id
1 'polypeptide(L)'
;MADKKIRAAVVGLGFGGAFVPIWKDHPDVKEVGICDLDPNLAKQFAEEYNISKVYASLDEVLADDSLDAVHLVTCIPDHAKQAVQVLESGKHCACTVPMATTLEEIRNIFKAVRHSGKNYMMMETTLFTYQYFYIKEMLERGEMGRIQFLRGSHYQDMENWPSYWNGLPPFWYGTHAIAPMVGLSGSRIERVSCLGSGSMREELVKQYGNPFPVETAHFKFANGLSAEATRSLFETARVYQEGLSVYGSKKTFEWGFGDGDDPYITTLTETHESGSRGFRTDVCVTEMPNHYNTLPKQLWKHTVGGNYDPTNPQKSLVKGAGGGHHGSHPHLVHEFVRSIVEDRKPLVDETLAANITAAGICAHESAL
;
A
#
# COMPACT_ATOMS: atom_id res chain seq x y z
N MET A 1 -7.21 -28.31 -14.12
CA MET A 1 -6.90 -27.11 -14.95
C MET A 1 -5.38 -27.09 -15.07
N ALA A 2 -4.82 -26.91 -16.27
CA ALA A 2 -3.37 -26.82 -16.45
C ALA A 2 -2.85 -25.66 -15.60
N ASP A 3 -1.69 -25.85 -14.94
CA ASP A 3 -1.03 -24.82 -14.14
C ASP A 3 -0.70 -23.61 -15.03
N LYS A 4 -1.63 -22.64 -15.07
CA LYS A 4 -1.43 -21.39 -15.82
C LYS A 4 -0.35 -20.61 -15.10
N LYS A 5 0.80 -20.42 -15.75
CA LYS A 5 1.90 -19.59 -15.26
C LYS A 5 2.03 -18.35 -16.12
N ILE A 6 2.28 -17.22 -15.48
CA ILE A 6 2.44 -15.93 -16.16
C ILE A 6 3.92 -15.56 -16.33
N ARG A 7 4.17 -14.64 -17.28
CA ARG A 7 5.44 -13.92 -17.42
C ARG A 7 5.23 -12.46 -17.09
N ALA A 8 6.11 -11.90 -16.30
CA ALA A 8 5.98 -10.52 -15.84
C ALA A 8 7.29 -9.74 -16.02
N ALA A 9 7.19 -8.42 -16.08
CA ALA A 9 8.34 -7.54 -16.01
C ALA A 9 8.17 -6.55 -14.85
N VAL A 10 9.27 -6.26 -14.13
CA VAL A 10 9.36 -5.18 -13.13
C VAL A 10 10.06 -4.00 -13.76
N VAL A 11 9.42 -2.83 -13.75
CA VAL A 11 9.90 -1.58 -14.34
C VAL A 11 10.18 -0.56 -13.24
N GLY A 12 11.44 -0.10 -13.15
CA GLY A 12 11.95 0.72 -12.06
C GLY A 12 12.49 -0.15 -10.93
N LEU A 13 13.83 -0.19 -10.78
CA LEU A 13 14.50 -1.12 -9.86
C LEU A 13 14.98 -0.45 -8.56
N GLY A 14 14.90 0.87 -8.44
CA GLY A 14 15.27 1.56 -7.21
C GLY A 14 14.55 0.95 -6.00
N PHE A 15 13.26 1.20 -5.87
CA PHE A 15 12.41 0.52 -4.89
C PHE A 15 11.91 -0.84 -5.41
N GLY A 16 11.65 -0.95 -6.72
CA GLY A 16 11.14 -2.16 -7.37
C GLY A 16 12.05 -3.37 -7.26
N GLY A 17 13.34 -3.16 -7.06
CA GLY A 17 14.29 -4.25 -6.82
C GLY A 17 13.88 -5.18 -5.69
N ALA A 18 13.20 -4.67 -4.65
CA ALA A 18 12.69 -5.47 -3.55
C ALA A 18 11.63 -6.50 -3.99
N PHE A 19 10.93 -6.26 -5.08
CA PHE A 19 9.92 -7.18 -5.62
C PHE A 19 10.48 -8.25 -6.55
N VAL A 20 11.63 -8.00 -7.16
CA VAL A 20 12.24 -8.92 -8.15
C VAL A 20 12.39 -10.35 -7.62
N PRO A 21 13.00 -10.61 -6.44
CA PRO A 21 13.11 -11.96 -5.92
C PRO A 21 11.75 -12.60 -5.58
N ILE A 22 10.75 -11.80 -5.20
CA ILE A 22 9.40 -12.28 -4.90
C ILE A 22 8.72 -12.79 -6.17
N TRP A 23 8.78 -12.00 -7.26
CA TRP A 23 8.28 -12.41 -8.56
C TRP A 23 8.96 -13.68 -9.06
N LYS A 24 10.28 -13.75 -8.89
CA LYS A 24 11.07 -14.92 -9.33
C LYS A 24 10.73 -16.21 -8.58
N ASP A 25 10.49 -16.11 -7.29
CA ASP A 25 10.20 -17.27 -6.44
C ASP A 25 8.72 -17.70 -6.47
N HIS A 26 7.84 -16.89 -7.08
CA HIS A 26 6.42 -17.19 -7.11
C HIS A 26 6.12 -18.43 -7.98
N PRO A 27 5.42 -19.46 -7.44
CA PRO A 27 5.23 -20.75 -8.15
C PRO A 27 4.44 -20.61 -9.46
N ASP A 28 3.55 -19.62 -9.57
CA ASP A 28 2.75 -19.36 -10.78
C ASP A 28 3.38 -18.32 -11.73
N VAL A 29 4.65 -17.93 -11.49
CA VAL A 29 5.43 -17.12 -12.41
C VAL A 29 6.43 -18.00 -13.14
N LYS A 30 6.45 -17.91 -14.47
CA LYS A 30 7.33 -18.70 -15.33
C LYS A 30 8.65 -17.99 -15.60
N GLU A 31 8.58 -16.67 -15.74
CA GLU A 31 9.71 -15.83 -16.15
C GLU A 31 9.51 -14.41 -15.65
N VAL A 32 10.60 -13.77 -15.23
CA VAL A 32 10.64 -12.36 -14.83
C VAL A 32 11.61 -11.63 -15.71
N GLY A 33 11.15 -10.52 -16.28
CA GLY A 33 11.99 -9.51 -16.93
C GLY A 33 12.18 -8.30 -16.01
N ILE A 34 13.20 -7.52 -16.24
CA ILE A 34 13.49 -6.28 -15.52
C ILE A 34 13.80 -5.13 -16.48
N CYS A 35 13.43 -3.92 -16.07
CA CYS A 35 13.69 -2.70 -16.80
C CYS A 35 14.05 -1.57 -15.82
N ASP A 36 15.14 -0.86 -16.09
CA ASP A 36 15.48 0.39 -15.43
C ASP A 36 16.16 1.34 -16.41
N LEU A 37 16.05 2.64 -16.17
CA LEU A 37 16.73 3.67 -16.96
C LEU A 37 18.23 3.70 -16.68
N ASP A 38 18.67 3.22 -15.50
CA ASP A 38 20.08 2.98 -15.20
C ASP A 38 20.49 1.56 -15.63
N PRO A 39 21.27 1.43 -16.73
CA PRO A 39 21.69 0.12 -17.23
C PRO A 39 22.63 -0.62 -16.28
N ASN A 40 23.34 0.10 -15.39
CA ASN A 40 24.21 -0.53 -14.41
C ASN A 40 23.39 -1.19 -13.30
N LEU A 41 22.34 -0.52 -12.84
CA LEU A 41 21.41 -1.08 -11.87
C LEU A 41 20.69 -2.30 -12.46
N ALA A 42 20.17 -2.20 -13.70
CA ALA A 42 19.55 -3.33 -14.38
C ALA A 42 20.50 -4.53 -14.53
N LYS A 43 21.77 -4.27 -14.90
CA LYS A 43 22.79 -5.31 -15.00
C LYS A 43 23.09 -5.96 -13.65
N GLN A 44 23.22 -5.17 -12.58
CA GLN A 44 23.45 -5.68 -11.22
C GLN A 44 22.34 -6.66 -10.82
N PHE A 45 21.06 -6.28 -10.99
CA PHE A 45 19.93 -7.14 -10.65
C PHE A 45 19.85 -8.37 -11.55
N ALA A 46 20.19 -8.25 -12.85
CA ALA A 46 20.24 -9.38 -13.76
C ALA A 46 21.24 -10.44 -13.33
N GLU A 47 22.45 -10.01 -12.91
CA GLU A 47 23.51 -10.89 -12.40
C GLU A 47 23.13 -11.50 -11.04
N GLU A 48 22.66 -10.69 -10.09
CA GLU A 48 22.31 -11.12 -8.73
C GLU A 48 21.19 -12.17 -8.72
N TYR A 49 20.15 -11.94 -9.53
CA TYR A 49 18.98 -12.82 -9.57
C TYR A 49 18.97 -13.75 -10.78
N ASN A 50 20.04 -13.82 -11.58
CA ASN A 50 20.12 -14.64 -12.80
C ASN A 50 18.89 -14.44 -13.70
N ILE A 51 18.65 -13.19 -14.12
CA ILE A 51 17.56 -12.80 -14.99
C ILE A 51 18.11 -12.59 -16.41
N SER A 52 17.54 -13.28 -17.37
CA SER A 52 17.97 -13.22 -18.78
C SER A 52 17.29 -12.10 -19.58
N LYS A 53 16.08 -11.68 -19.19
CA LYS A 53 15.33 -10.64 -19.86
C LYS A 53 15.56 -9.28 -19.19
N VAL A 54 16.37 -8.46 -19.85
CA VAL A 54 16.66 -7.08 -19.42
C VAL A 54 16.24 -6.15 -20.56
N TYR A 55 15.38 -5.18 -20.25
CA TYR A 55 14.86 -4.21 -21.19
C TYR A 55 15.46 -2.83 -20.93
N ALA A 56 15.78 -2.09 -21.98
CA ALA A 56 16.33 -0.74 -21.86
C ALA A 56 15.26 0.34 -21.65
N SER A 57 13.99 0.03 -21.92
CA SER A 57 12.90 1.00 -21.80
C SER A 57 11.54 0.31 -21.56
N LEU A 58 10.55 1.09 -21.09
CA LEU A 58 9.17 0.63 -21.02
C LEU A 58 8.64 0.22 -22.38
N ASP A 59 9.00 0.94 -23.46
CA ASP A 59 8.54 0.60 -24.81
C ASP A 59 9.00 -0.80 -25.25
N GLU A 60 10.22 -1.20 -24.89
CA GLU A 60 10.69 -2.57 -25.14
C GLU A 60 9.90 -3.61 -24.34
N VAL A 61 9.57 -3.32 -23.07
CA VAL A 61 8.70 -4.17 -22.25
C VAL A 61 7.32 -4.32 -22.90
N LEU A 62 6.74 -3.22 -23.38
CA LEU A 62 5.41 -3.22 -23.99
C LEU A 62 5.38 -3.97 -25.33
N ALA A 63 6.49 -3.94 -26.08
CA ALA A 63 6.65 -4.63 -27.35
C ALA A 63 6.87 -6.15 -27.22
N ASP A 64 7.19 -6.67 -26.03
CA ASP A 64 7.35 -8.12 -25.82
C ASP A 64 5.97 -8.79 -25.62
N ASP A 65 5.43 -9.36 -26.69
CA ASP A 65 4.14 -10.08 -26.69
C ASP A 65 4.14 -11.34 -25.79
N SER A 66 5.30 -11.80 -25.35
CA SER A 66 5.38 -12.95 -24.43
C SER A 66 5.04 -12.61 -22.99
N LEU A 67 5.02 -11.34 -22.61
CA LEU A 67 4.69 -10.88 -21.26
C LEU A 67 3.17 -10.79 -21.06
N ASP A 68 2.71 -11.31 -19.95
CA ASP A 68 1.32 -11.24 -19.49
C ASP A 68 1.05 -10.02 -18.60
N ALA A 69 2.06 -9.56 -17.85
CA ALA A 69 1.90 -8.52 -16.82
C ALA A 69 3.14 -7.63 -16.68
N VAL A 70 2.92 -6.41 -16.22
CA VAL A 70 3.97 -5.44 -15.89
C VAL A 70 3.71 -4.88 -14.49
N HIS A 71 4.76 -4.82 -13.67
CA HIS A 71 4.78 -4.15 -12.38
C HIS A 71 5.54 -2.84 -12.51
N LEU A 72 4.83 -1.72 -12.47
CA LEU A 72 5.38 -0.37 -12.50
C LEU A 72 5.76 0.07 -11.10
N VAL A 73 7.06 0.38 -10.91
CA VAL A 73 7.64 0.93 -9.68
C VAL A 73 8.46 2.15 -10.05
N THR A 74 7.84 3.05 -10.80
CA THR A 74 8.46 4.22 -11.41
C THR A 74 8.16 5.50 -10.61
N CYS A 75 8.42 6.67 -11.18
CA CYS A 75 8.13 7.94 -10.54
C CYS A 75 6.63 8.22 -10.47
N ILE A 76 6.16 8.73 -9.35
CA ILE A 76 4.73 9.02 -9.10
C ILE A 76 4.06 9.81 -10.25
N PRO A 77 4.66 10.88 -10.79
CA PRO A 77 4.04 11.63 -11.90
C PRO A 77 3.81 10.83 -13.18
N ASP A 78 4.51 9.70 -13.34
CA ASP A 78 4.43 8.87 -14.54
C ASP A 78 3.45 7.70 -14.39
N HIS A 79 3.02 7.35 -13.18
CA HIS A 79 2.22 6.16 -12.90
C HIS A 79 1.00 6.03 -13.80
N ALA A 80 0.17 7.06 -13.87
CA ALA A 80 -1.08 7.00 -14.62
C ALA A 80 -0.86 6.82 -16.12
N LYS A 81 0.07 7.59 -16.69
CA LYS A 81 0.42 7.48 -18.12
C LYS A 81 0.95 6.10 -18.46
N GLN A 82 1.89 5.61 -17.66
CA GLN A 82 2.50 4.30 -17.90
C GLN A 82 1.51 3.15 -17.68
N ALA A 83 0.64 3.25 -16.67
CA ALA A 83 -0.41 2.26 -16.43
C ALA A 83 -1.37 2.15 -17.64
N VAL A 84 -1.76 3.29 -18.23
CA VAL A 84 -2.56 3.31 -19.46
C VAL A 84 -1.82 2.62 -20.60
N GLN A 85 -0.54 2.92 -20.82
CA GLN A 85 0.28 2.29 -21.87
C GLN A 85 0.38 0.77 -21.67
N VAL A 86 0.60 0.29 -20.44
CA VAL A 86 0.64 -1.14 -20.12
C VAL A 86 -0.69 -1.81 -20.47
N LEU A 87 -1.81 -1.24 -20.03
CA LEU A 87 -3.14 -1.80 -20.29
C LEU A 87 -3.47 -1.82 -21.78
N GLU A 88 -3.17 -0.74 -22.51
CA GLU A 88 -3.40 -0.64 -23.95
C GLU A 88 -2.52 -1.60 -24.76
N SER A 89 -1.34 -1.98 -24.26
CA SER A 89 -0.51 -3.03 -24.85
C SER A 89 -1.06 -4.45 -24.64
N GLY A 90 -2.21 -4.59 -23.97
CA GLY A 90 -2.84 -5.87 -23.72
C GLY A 90 -2.26 -6.65 -22.55
N LYS A 91 -1.52 -6.01 -21.64
CA LYS A 91 -0.90 -6.62 -20.45
C LYS A 91 -1.63 -6.19 -19.18
N HIS A 92 -1.63 -7.07 -18.16
CA HIS A 92 -2.09 -6.73 -16.83
C HIS A 92 -1.12 -5.76 -16.16
N CYS A 93 -1.61 -4.80 -15.38
CA CYS A 93 -0.83 -3.74 -14.77
C CYS A 93 -0.91 -3.79 -13.24
N ALA A 94 0.22 -4.04 -12.57
CA ALA A 94 0.43 -3.68 -11.18
C ALA A 94 1.16 -2.33 -11.15
N CYS A 95 0.71 -1.39 -10.32
CA CYS A 95 1.35 -0.09 -10.19
C CYS A 95 1.49 0.28 -8.72
N THR A 96 2.66 0.77 -8.31
CA THR A 96 2.84 1.29 -6.95
C THR A 96 1.97 2.52 -6.71
N VAL A 97 1.89 2.91 -5.46
CA VAL A 97 1.05 4.03 -4.99
C VAL A 97 1.69 5.40 -5.22
N PRO A 98 0.85 6.41 -5.41
CA PRO A 98 -0.58 6.42 -5.70
C PRO A 98 -0.86 6.02 -7.17
N MET A 99 -2.12 5.68 -7.50
CA MET A 99 -2.45 5.32 -8.88
C MET A 99 -2.33 6.49 -9.85
N ALA A 100 -2.51 7.73 -9.37
CA ALA A 100 -2.55 8.95 -10.16
C ALA A 100 -2.37 10.18 -9.27
N THR A 101 -2.15 11.35 -9.87
CA THR A 101 -2.08 12.64 -9.18
C THR A 101 -3.25 13.58 -9.53
N THR A 102 -4.08 13.20 -10.49
CA THR A 102 -5.28 13.94 -10.89
C THR A 102 -6.49 13.04 -11.07
N LEU A 103 -7.69 13.60 -10.90
CA LEU A 103 -8.95 12.87 -11.16
C LEU A 103 -9.13 12.50 -12.64
N GLU A 104 -8.53 13.26 -13.55
CA GLU A 104 -8.58 12.94 -14.99
C GLU A 104 -7.73 11.70 -15.30
N GLU A 105 -6.55 11.60 -14.74
CA GLU A 105 -5.69 10.42 -14.86
C GLU A 105 -6.38 9.16 -14.33
N ILE A 106 -7.08 9.24 -13.18
CA ILE A 106 -7.90 8.14 -12.68
C ILE A 106 -8.92 7.69 -13.73
N ARG A 107 -9.66 8.65 -14.34
CA ARG A 107 -10.63 8.34 -15.41
C ARG A 107 -9.98 7.66 -16.61
N ASN A 108 -8.77 8.06 -16.98
CA ASN A 108 -8.05 7.47 -18.11
C ASN A 108 -7.64 6.01 -17.81
N ILE A 109 -7.19 5.69 -16.60
CA ILE A 109 -6.94 4.31 -16.19
C ILE A 109 -8.22 3.47 -16.26
N PHE A 110 -9.37 3.97 -15.78
CA PHE A 110 -10.65 3.29 -15.92
C PHE A 110 -11.03 2.98 -17.38
N LYS A 111 -10.79 3.94 -18.30
CA LYS A 111 -11.04 3.73 -19.74
C LYS A 111 -10.13 2.63 -20.29
N ALA A 112 -8.84 2.66 -19.92
CA ALA A 112 -7.87 1.66 -20.38
C ALA A 112 -8.20 0.25 -19.84
N VAL A 113 -8.58 0.11 -18.56
CA VAL A 113 -9.03 -1.16 -17.98
C VAL A 113 -10.23 -1.73 -18.74
N ARG A 114 -11.26 -0.89 -18.98
CA ARG A 114 -12.46 -1.34 -19.72
C ARG A 114 -12.17 -1.73 -21.17
N HIS A 115 -11.29 -0.99 -21.83
CA HIS A 115 -10.94 -1.24 -23.23
C HIS A 115 -10.10 -2.50 -23.38
N SER A 116 -9.09 -2.68 -22.54
CA SER A 116 -8.16 -3.82 -22.61
C SER A 116 -8.74 -5.11 -22.02
N GLY A 117 -9.69 -5.03 -21.08
CA GLY A 117 -10.16 -6.17 -20.30
C GLY A 117 -9.10 -6.76 -19.38
N LYS A 118 -8.00 -6.03 -19.11
CA LYS A 118 -6.90 -6.48 -18.25
C LYS A 118 -7.07 -6.00 -16.83
N ASN A 119 -6.49 -6.73 -15.87
CA ASN A 119 -6.46 -6.32 -14.48
C ASN A 119 -5.50 -5.13 -14.30
N TYR A 120 -5.97 -4.14 -13.54
CA TYR A 120 -5.15 -3.14 -12.89
C TYR A 120 -5.18 -3.40 -11.37
N MET A 121 -4.03 -3.33 -10.71
CA MET A 121 -3.92 -3.39 -9.26
C MET A 121 -3.01 -2.28 -8.76
N MET A 122 -3.50 -1.46 -7.85
CA MET A 122 -2.63 -0.58 -7.07
C MET A 122 -1.97 -1.36 -5.95
N MET A 123 -0.64 -1.33 -5.88
CA MET A 123 0.16 -2.09 -4.94
C MET A 123 0.23 -1.39 -3.57
N GLU A 124 -0.93 -1.25 -2.94
CA GLU A 124 -1.06 -0.57 -1.64
C GLU A 124 -0.69 -1.50 -0.49
N THR A 125 0.45 -1.26 0.10
CA THR A 125 1.09 -2.11 1.11
C THR A 125 0.25 -2.26 2.38
N THR A 126 -0.40 -1.19 2.84
CA THR A 126 -1.10 -1.18 4.14
C THR A 126 -2.34 -2.07 4.20
N LEU A 127 -2.87 -2.49 3.06
CA LEU A 127 -3.95 -3.49 2.98
C LEU A 127 -3.45 -4.94 3.08
N PHE A 128 -2.13 -5.13 3.13
CA PHE A 128 -1.47 -6.44 3.18
C PHE A 128 -0.46 -6.57 4.32
N THR A 129 -0.43 -5.60 5.24
CA THR A 129 0.38 -5.69 6.46
C THR A 129 -0.23 -6.69 7.45
N TYR A 130 0.60 -7.30 8.29
CA TYR A 130 0.11 -8.24 9.30
C TYR A 130 -0.81 -7.55 10.33
N GLN A 131 -0.63 -6.24 10.59
CA GLN A 131 -1.52 -5.45 11.44
C GLN A 131 -2.92 -5.33 10.82
N TYR A 132 -2.98 -5.05 9.51
CA TYR A 132 -4.25 -4.96 8.80
C TYR A 132 -5.00 -6.30 8.81
N PHE A 133 -4.30 -7.40 8.54
CA PHE A 133 -4.89 -8.74 8.59
C PHE A 133 -5.43 -9.06 9.99
N TYR A 134 -4.64 -8.74 11.03
CA TYR A 134 -5.06 -8.98 12.41
C TYR A 134 -6.35 -8.24 12.77
N ILE A 135 -6.44 -6.94 12.44
CA ILE A 135 -7.65 -6.14 12.70
C ILE A 135 -8.83 -6.66 11.89
N LYS A 136 -8.61 -7.01 10.62
CA LYS A 136 -9.64 -7.57 9.75
C LYS A 136 -10.21 -8.85 10.33
N GLU A 137 -9.38 -9.76 10.81
CA GLU A 137 -9.83 -10.98 11.51
C GLU A 137 -10.62 -10.67 12.78
N MET A 138 -10.18 -9.70 13.59
CA MET A 138 -10.94 -9.27 14.77
C MET A 138 -12.33 -8.74 14.43
N LEU A 139 -12.45 -8.01 13.31
CA LEU A 139 -13.74 -7.53 12.82
C LEU A 139 -14.62 -8.67 12.32
N GLU A 140 -14.07 -9.60 11.56
CA GLU A 140 -14.78 -10.78 11.04
C GLU A 140 -15.28 -11.69 12.17
N ARG A 141 -14.51 -11.81 13.26
CA ARG A 141 -14.93 -12.52 14.49
C ARG A 141 -15.91 -11.73 15.38
N GLY A 142 -16.24 -10.48 14.98
CA GLY A 142 -17.15 -9.61 15.75
C GLY A 142 -16.59 -9.09 17.06
N GLU A 143 -15.29 -9.23 17.30
CA GLU A 143 -14.64 -8.83 18.55
C GLU A 143 -14.64 -7.30 18.76
N MET A 144 -14.48 -6.54 17.68
CA MET A 144 -14.49 -5.07 17.71
C MET A 144 -15.89 -4.50 17.99
N GLY A 145 -16.94 -5.29 17.78
CA GLY A 145 -18.31 -4.78 17.74
C GLY A 145 -18.54 -3.93 16.48
N ARG A 146 -19.31 -2.84 16.61
CA ARG A 146 -19.51 -1.88 15.52
C ARG A 146 -18.36 -0.89 15.48
N ILE A 147 -17.77 -0.65 14.32
CA ILE A 147 -16.82 0.45 14.14
C ILE A 147 -17.56 1.76 14.37
N GLN A 148 -17.01 2.62 15.20
CA GLN A 148 -17.54 3.95 15.51
C GLN A 148 -16.73 5.06 14.82
N PHE A 149 -15.41 4.86 14.72
CA PHE A 149 -14.49 5.85 14.18
C PHE A 149 -13.19 5.17 13.73
N LEU A 150 -12.52 5.75 12.73
CA LEU A 150 -11.23 5.32 12.21
C LEU A 150 -10.25 6.48 12.19
N ARG A 151 -8.98 6.20 12.45
CA ARG A 151 -7.89 7.17 12.34
C ARG A 151 -6.73 6.56 11.59
N GLY A 152 -6.28 7.25 10.53
CA GLY A 152 -5.07 6.89 9.78
C GLY A 152 -3.97 7.91 10.01
N SER A 153 -2.72 7.47 9.95
CA SER A 153 -1.57 8.39 9.98
C SER A 153 -0.42 7.84 9.16
N HIS A 154 0.30 8.74 8.48
CA HIS A 154 1.55 8.38 7.86
C HIS A 154 2.55 9.53 8.05
N TYR A 155 3.56 9.28 8.84
CA TYR A 155 4.65 10.20 9.11
C TYR A 155 5.93 9.70 8.46
N GLN A 156 6.48 10.51 7.57
CA GLN A 156 7.71 10.21 6.84
C GLN A 156 8.40 11.52 6.48
N ASP A 157 9.72 11.54 6.49
CA ASP A 157 10.51 12.63 5.96
C ASP A 157 11.16 12.19 4.65
N MET A 158 10.87 12.93 3.57
CA MET A 158 11.36 12.65 2.21
C MET A 158 12.58 13.52 1.86
N GLU A 159 13.25 14.11 2.83
CA GLU A 159 14.48 14.84 2.60
C GLU A 159 15.56 13.96 1.96
N ASN A 160 16.24 14.47 0.95
CA ASN A 160 17.23 13.74 0.15
C ASN A 160 16.73 12.56 -0.68
N TRP A 161 15.43 12.41 -0.83
CA TRP A 161 14.84 11.47 -1.78
C TRP A 161 14.94 12.00 -3.21
N PRO A 162 14.72 11.19 -4.27
CA PRO A 162 14.74 11.64 -5.65
C PRO A 162 13.92 12.91 -5.88
N SER A 163 14.38 13.78 -6.76
CA SER A 163 13.86 15.14 -6.91
C SER A 163 12.35 15.24 -7.19
N TYR A 164 11.74 14.23 -7.76
CA TYR A 164 10.29 14.21 -8.00
C TYR A 164 9.46 14.16 -6.69
N TRP A 165 10.09 13.89 -5.55
CA TRP A 165 9.44 14.00 -4.24
C TRP A 165 9.42 15.44 -3.70
N ASN A 166 10.33 16.30 -4.14
CA ASN A 166 10.51 17.62 -3.54
C ASN A 166 9.22 18.44 -3.55
N GLY A 167 8.63 18.62 -2.37
CA GLY A 167 7.41 19.39 -2.17
C GLY A 167 6.12 18.72 -2.65
N LEU A 168 6.16 17.41 -2.89
CA LEU A 168 4.94 16.64 -3.22
C LEU A 168 3.86 16.90 -2.16
N PRO A 169 2.61 17.22 -2.57
CA PRO A 169 1.52 17.40 -1.63
C PRO A 169 1.33 16.17 -0.72
N PRO A 170 1.24 16.34 0.61
CA PRO A 170 1.20 15.20 1.54
C PRO A 170 0.10 14.18 1.19
N PHE A 171 -1.12 14.62 0.91
CA PHE A 171 -2.19 13.70 0.57
C PHE A 171 -2.18 13.17 -0.86
N TRP A 172 -1.36 13.67 -1.78
CA TRP A 172 -1.12 12.96 -3.04
C TRP A 172 -0.43 11.61 -2.77
N TYR A 173 0.34 11.52 -1.71
CA TYR A 173 0.91 10.27 -1.21
C TYR A 173 0.28 9.88 0.15
N GLY A 174 -1.05 10.05 0.26
CA GLY A 174 -1.82 9.74 1.46
C GLY A 174 -2.41 8.32 1.50
N THR A 175 -2.13 7.51 0.50
CA THR A 175 -2.77 6.19 0.32
C THR A 175 -2.58 5.27 1.52
N HIS A 176 -1.39 5.22 2.10
CA HIS A 176 -1.11 4.37 3.27
C HIS A 176 -1.93 4.75 4.51
N ALA A 177 -2.26 6.03 4.69
CA ALA A 177 -3.14 6.47 5.79
C ALA A 177 -4.63 6.25 5.48
N ILE A 178 -5.03 6.31 4.20
CA ILE A 178 -6.44 6.25 3.77
C ILE A 178 -6.89 4.82 3.50
N ALA A 179 -6.05 4.00 2.85
CA ALA A 179 -6.42 2.69 2.35
C ALA A 179 -6.95 1.74 3.43
N PRO A 180 -6.29 1.57 4.60
CA PRO A 180 -6.79 0.66 5.62
C PRO A 180 -8.14 1.09 6.17
N MET A 181 -8.42 2.39 6.24
CA MET A 181 -9.73 2.89 6.66
C MET A 181 -10.82 2.56 5.64
N VAL A 182 -10.54 2.73 4.34
CA VAL A 182 -11.47 2.36 3.26
C VAL A 182 -11.72 0.86 3.27
N GLY A 183 -10.65 0.06 3.36
CA GLY A 183 -10.75 -1.40 3.38
C GLY A 183 -11.56 -1.95 4.57
N LEU A 184 -11.38 -1.41 5.77
CA LEU A 184 -12.11 -1.85 6.96
C LEU A 184 -13.53 -1.30 7.04
N SER A 185 -13.80 -0.10 6.49
CA SER A 185 -15.15 0.47 6.46
C SER A 185 -16.11 -0.29 5.55
N GLY A 186 -15.58 -1.00 4.56
CA GLY A 186 -16.37 -1.62 3.48
C GLY A 186 -17.20 -0.62 2.68
N SER A 187 -16.81 0.67 2.66
CA SER A 187 -17.59 1.77 2.08
C SER A 187 -16.70 2.79 1.39
N ARG A 188 -17.25 3.50 0.41
CA ARG A 188 -16.54 4.57 -0.27
C ARG A 188 -16.57 5.87 0.55
N ILE A 189 -15.53 6.69 0.38
CA ILE A 189 -15.50 8.07 0.87
C ILE A 189 -16.37 8.93 -0.07
N GLU A 190 -17.23 9.75 0.50
CA GLU A 190 -18.14 10.67 -0.25
C GLU A 190 -17.77 12.13 -0.05
N ARG A 191 -17.12 12.46 1.06
CA ARG A 191 -16.76 13.84 1.40
C ARG A 191 -15.45 13.88 2.17
N VAL A 192 -14.66 14.91 1.88
CA VAL A 192 -13.45 15.24 2.60
C VAL A 192 -13.43 16.73 2.97
N SER A 193 -12.86 17.04 4.12
CA SER A 193 -12.46 18.38 4.53
C SER A 193 -11.04 18.27 5.08
N CYS A 194 -10.14 19.09 4.59
CA CYS A 194 -8.72 19.04 4.93
C CYS A 194 -8.18 20.43 5.26
N LEU A 195 -7.19 20.46 6.15
CA LEU A 195 -6.42 21.64 6.49
C LEU A 195 -4.94 21.34 6.30
N GLY A 196 -4.26 22.23 5.60
CA GLY A 196 -2.81 22.27 5.56
C GLY A 196 -2.24 22.97 6.79
N SER A 197 -1.08 22.57 7.25
CA SER A 197 -0.43 23.11 8.43
C SER A 197 1.07 23.30 8.23
N GLY A 198 1.61 24.34 8.88
CA GLY A 198 3.03 24.70 8.79
C GLY A 198 3.37 25.46 7.50
N SER A 199 4.67 25.57 7.25
CA SER A 199 5.21 26.18 6.04
C SER A 199 6.51 25.47 5.66
N MET A 200 6.68 25.20 4.38
CA MET A 200 7.90 24.63 3.83
C MET A 200 8.88 25.67 3.33
N ARG A 201 10.17 25.30 3.24
CA ARG A 201 11.19 26.10 2.56
C ARG A 201 10.79 26.36 1.10
N GLU A 202 11.19 27.50 0.57
CA GLU A 202 10.86 27.91 -0.82
C GLU A 202 11.29 26.87 -1.86
N GLU A 203 12.43 26.21 -1.66
CA GLU A 203 12.96 25.20 -2.58
C GLU A 203 12.02 24.00 -2.74
N LEU A 204 11.36 23.61 -1.65
CA LEU A 204 10.40 22.51 -1.68
C LEU A 204 9.06 22.94 -2.31
N VAL A 205 8.65 24.20 -2.11
CA VAL A 205 7.39 24.70 -2.67
C VAL A 205 7.41 24.81 -4.20
N LYS A 206 8.59 25.06 -4.81
CA LYS A 206 8.71 25.41 -6.24
C LYS A 206 8.15 24.39 -7.20
N GLN A 207 8.30 23.11 -6.94
CA GLN A 207 7.98 22.06 -7.90
C GLN A 207 6.46 21.83 -8.07
N TYR A 208 5.73 21.80 -6.97
CA TYR A 208 4.30 21.48 -6.94
C TYR A 208 3.43 22.66 -6.46
N GLY A 209 4.03 23.74 -5.99
CA GLY A 209 3.29 24.86 -5.41
C GLY A 209 2.63 24.57 -4.07
N ASN A 210 2.89 23.40 -3.49
CA ASN A 210 2.33 23.01 -2.20
C ASN A 210 3.07 23.70 -1.05
N PRO A 211 2.38 24.50 -0.21
CA PRO A 211 3.01 25.21 0.91
C PRO A 211 3.10 24.38 2.20
N PHE A 212 2.41 23.22 2.27
CA PHE A 212 2.18 22.52 3.52
C PHE A 212 3.08 21.29 3.69
N PRO A 213 3.87 21.18 4.78
CA PRO A 213 4.59 19.96 5.12
C PRO A 213 3.66 18.88 5.69
N VAL A 214 2.54 19.28 6.29
CA VAL A 214 1.56 18.40 6.94
C VAL A 214 0.16 18.77 6.48
N GLU A 215 -0.65 17.74 6.22
CA GLU A 215 -2.09 17.88 5.96
C GLU A 215 -2.88 16.96 6.88
N THR A 216 -4.02 17.44 7.40
CA THR A 216 -4.95 16.68 8.24
C THR A 216 -6.35 16.73 7.67
N ALA A 217 -6.94 15.59 7.38
CA ALA A 217 -8.22 15.45 6.71
C ALA A 217 -9.25 14.71 7.55
N HIS A 218 -10.51 15.12 7.44
CA HIS A 218 -11.69 14.38 7.90
C HIS A 218 -12.45 13.82 6.70
N PHE A 219 -12.79 12.54 6.77
CA PHE A 219 -13.50 11.81 5.73
C PHE A 219 -14.87 11.37 6.20
N LYS A 220 -15.87 11.46 5.32
CA LYS A 220 -17.21 10.91 5.50
C LYS A 220 -17.44 9.78 4.52
N PHE A 221 -17.81 8.61 5.02
CA PHE A 221 -18.14 7.43 4.22
C PHE A 221 -19.64 7.36 3.92
N ALA A 222 -19.98 6.71 2.81
CA ALA A 222 -21.37 6.52 2.36
C ALA A 222 -22.24 5.76 3.38
N ASN A 223 -21.63 4.86 4.17
CA ASN A 223 -22.33 4.14 5.25
C ASN A 223 -22.53 4.95 6.53
N GLY A 224 -22.15 6.23 6.54
CA GLY A 224 -22.32 7.12 7.67
C GLY A 224 -21.12 7.18 8.64
N LEU A 225 -20.13 6.30 8.48
CA LEU A 225 -18.89 6.32 9.27
C LEU A 225 -18.10 7.60 8.99
N SER A 226 -17.31 8.03 9.96
CA SER A 226 -16.35 9.12 9.80
C SER A 226 -14.95 8.64 10.19
N ALA A 227 -13.95 9.28 9.58
CA ALA A 227 -12.55 9.00 9.86
C ALA A 227 -11.71 10.28 9.77
N GLU A 228 -10.53 10.24 10.34
CA GLU A 228 -9.51 11.27 10.14
C GLU A 228 -8.20 10.66 9.69
N ALA A 229 -7.38 11.41 8.97
CA ALA A 229 -6.02 11.05 8.66
C ALA A 229 -5.08 12.25 8.72
N THR A 230 -3.84 12.00 9.13
CA THR A 230 -2.73 12.96 9.08
C THR A 230 -1.61 12.41 8.23
N ARG A 231 -1.11 13.23 7.31
CA ARG A 231 0.04 12.92 6.47
C ARG A 231 1.10 13.99 6.56
N SER A 232 2.35 13.62 6.84
CA SER A 232 3.51 14.51 6.73
C SER A 232 4.57 13.92 5.80
N LEU A 233 5.24 14.79 5.03
CA LEU A 233 6.27 14.42 4.08
C LEU A 233 7.60 15.14 4.29
N PHE A 234 7.59 16.30 4.91
CA PHE A 234 8.77 17.17 5.03
C PHE A 234 8.78 17.88 6.37
N GLU A 235 9.97 18.24 6.84
CA GLU A 235 10.21 19.17 7.94
C GLU A 235 9.40 18.87 9.22
N THR A 236 9.09 17.59 9.46
CA THR A 236 8.34 17.14 10.63
C THR A 236 9.15 16.11 11.40
N ALA A 237 9.71 16.49 12.53
CA ALA A 237 10.52 15.62 13.38
C ALA A 237 9.65 14.55 14.06
N ARG A 238 9.35 13.47 13.37
CA ARG A 238 8.54 12.34 13.82
C ARG A 238 9.16 11.03 13.35
N VAL A 239 9.15 10.01 14.20
CA VAL A 239 9.53 8.66 13.79
C VAL A 239 8.59 8.18 12.68
N TYR A 240 9.13 7.40 11.74
CA TYR A 240 8.32 6.78 10.69
C TYR A 240 7.17 5.97 11.29
N GLN A 241 5.97 6.13 10.72
CA GLN A 241 4.79 5.38 11.10
C GLN A 241 3.77 5.33 9.97
N GLU A 242 3.26 4.14 9.66
CA GLU A 242 2.06 3.89 8.86
C GLU A 242 0.96 3.44 9.82
N GLY A 243 0.38 4.39 10.56
CA GLY A 243 -0.49 4.11 11.70
C GLY A 243 -1.96 3.98 11.33
N LEU A 244 -2.64 3.09 12.06
CA LEU A 244 -4.09 2.91 11.99
C LEU A 244 -4.65 2.73 13.40
N SER A 245 -5.74 3.42 13.73
CA SER A 245 -6.53 3.14 14.91
C SER A 245 -7.98 2.85 14.52
N VAL A 246 -8.56 1.83 15.15
CA VAL A 246 -9.94 1.38 14.90
C VAL A 246 -10.70 1.40 16.21
N TYR A 247 -11.63 2.33 16.34
CA TYR A 247 -12.44 2.50 17.55
C TYR A 247 -13.75 1.75 17.38
N GLY A 248 -13.85 0.62 18.02
CA GLY A 248 -15.05 -0.22 18.02
C GLY A 248 -15.90 -0.06 19.29
N SER A 249 -17.13 -0.56 19.25
CA SER A 249 -18.04 -0.49 20.39
C SER A 249 -17.72 -1.47 21.53
N LYS A 250 -16.82 -2.43 21.29
CA LYS A 250 -16.37 -3.42 22.29
C LYS A 250 -14.88 -3.36 22.54
N LYS A 251 -14.10 -3.23 21.47
CA LYS A 251 -12.64 -3.13 21.51
C LYS A 251 -12.14 -1.99 20.63
N THR A 252 -10.99 -1.45 20.98
CA THR A 252 -10.24 -0.49 20.18
C THR A 252 -8.88 -1.08 19.87
N PHE A 253 -8.42 -0.92 18.63
CA PHE A 253 -7.05 -1.17 18.21
C PHE A 253 -6.36 0.16 17.97
N GLU A 254 -5.18 0.36 18.55
CA GLU A 254 -4.34 1.53 18.30
C GLU A 254 -2.93 1.07 17.98
N TRP A 255 -2.44 1.46 16.81
CA TRP A 255 -1.06 1.19 16.43
C TRP A 255 -0.10 1.91 17.37
N GLY A 256 1.06 1.31 17.63
CA GLY A 256 2.07 1.87 18.50
C GLY A 256 2.63 3.21 18.01
N PHE A 257 3.48 3.82 18.82
CA PHE A 257 4.06 5.14 18.54
C PHE A 257 4.97 5.15 17.30
N GLY A 258 5.78 4.11 17.15
CA GLY A 258 6.67 3.90 16.00
C GLY A 258 6.24 2.72 15.14
N ASP A 259 6.89 2.60 14.00
CA ASP A 259 6.56 1.58 13.00
C ASP A 259 6.76 0.14 13.50
N GLY A 260 7.73 -0.07 14.38
CA GLY A 260 8.04 -1.38 14.95
C GLY A 260 7.36 -1.72 16.27
N ASP A 261 6.52 -0.83 16.79
CA ASP A 261 5.89 -1.03 18.08
C ASP A 261 4.69 -1.98 17.98
N ASP A 262 4.48 -2.76 19.04
CA ASP A 262 3.27 -3.57 19.16
C ASP A 262 2.04 -2.69 19.42
N PRO A 263 0.87 -3.04 18.90
CA PRO A 263 -0.35 -2.27 19.08
C PRO A 263 -0.94 -2.46 20.47
N TYR A 264 -1.78 -1.50 20.83
CA TYR A 264 -2.60 -1.55 22.02
C TYR A 264 -4.01 -2.02 21.66
N ILE A 265 -4.51 -3.00 22.43
CA ILE A 265 -5.91 -3.43 22.38
C ILE A 265 -6.58 -2.99 23.66
N THR A 266 -7.54 -2.07 23.55
CA THR A 266 -8.42 -1.69 24.64
C THR A 266 -9.71 -2.48 24.57
N THR A 267 -10.10 -3.14 25.66
CA THR A 267 -11.35 -3.89 25.75
C THR A 267 -12.27 -3.24 26.80
N LEU A 268 -13.54 -3.06 26.46
CA LEU A 268 -14.56 -2.63 27.42
C LEU A 268 -15.07 -3.83 28.19
N THR A 269 -15.01 -3.76 29.52
CA THR A 269 -15.47 -4.80 30.45
C THR A 269 -16.59 -4.26 31.28
N GLU A 270 -17.69 -4.97 31.40
CA GLU A 270 -18.79 -4.57 32.29
C GLU A 270 -18.34 -4.52 33.73
N THR A 271 -18.78 -3.49 34.47
CA THR A 271 -18.59 -3.41 35.90
C THR A 271 -19.88 -3.84 36.60
N HIS A 272 -19.76 -4.80 37.52
CA HIS A 272 -20.88 -5.27 38.35
C HIS A 272 -20.89 -4.61 39.74
N GLU A 273 -20.04 -3.61 39.99
CA GLU A 273 -19.97 -2.91 41.27
C GLU A 273 -21.14 -1.93 41.39
N SER A 274 -21.85 -2.02 42.52
CA SER A 274 -22.96 -1.11 42.83
C SER A 274 -22.46 0.35 42.87
N GLY A 275 -23.13 1.23 42.13
CA GLY A 275 -22.76 2.65 42.05
C GLY A 275 -21.69 2.95 40.99
N SER A 276 -21.15 1.95 40.27
CA SER A 276 -20.25 2.15 39.14
C SER A 276 -20.99 2.82 37.97
N ARG A 277 -20.27 3.69 37.26
CA ARG A 277 -20.77 4.31 36.05
C ARG A 277 -19.95 3.80 34.86
N GLY A 278 -20.62 3.30 33.81
CA GLY A 278 -20.00 2.86 32.56
C GLY A 278 -19.27 1.53 32.68
N PHE A 279 -18.22 1.40 31.87
CA PHE A 279 -17.40 0.18 31.75
C PHE A 279 -16.00 0.42 32.32
N ARG A 280 -15.33 -0.66 32.71
CA ARG A 280 -13.87 -0.69 32.85
C ARG A 280 -13.24 -0.84 31.48
N THR A 281 -11.99 -0.39 31.38
CA THR A 281 -11.15 -0.62 30.21
C THR A 281 -9.93 -1.43 30.62
N ASP A 282 -9.73 -2.56 29.96
CA ASP A 282 -8.50 -3.32 30.08
C ASP A 282 -7.67 -3.05 28.83
N VAL A 283 -6.39 -2.72 29.01
CA VAL A 283 -5.45 -2.42 27.93
C VAL A 283 -4.37 -3.48 27.90
N CYS A 284 -4.13 -4.08 26.76
CA CYS A 284 -3.00 -4.98 26.54
C CYS A 284 -2.20 -4.59 25.30
N VAL A 285 -0.90 -4.84 25.37
CA VAL A 285 -0.01 -4.83 24.20
C VAL A 285 -0.07 -6.22 23.58
N THR A 286 -0.26 -6.29 22.28
CA THR A 286 -0.52 -7.56 21.60
C THR A 286 0.51 -7.82 20.53
N GLU A 287 1.21 -8.95 20.61
CA GLU A 287 2.02 -9.47 19.50
C GLU A 287 1.09 -10.06 18.44
N MET A 288 1.31 -9.68 17.18
CA MET A 288 0.47 -10.08 16.05
C MET A 288 1.15 -11.17 15.22
N PRO A 289 0.37 -12.12 14.64
CA PRO A 289 0.92 -13.09 13.70
C PRO A 289 1.26 -12.42 12.36
N ASN A 290 2.27 -12.92 11.65
CA ASN A 290 2.68 -12.35 10.35
C ASN A 290 1.93 -12.91 9.13
N HIS A 291 1.00 -13.82 9.32
CA HIS A 291 0.16 -14.40 8.26
C HIS A 291 0.92 -15.05 7.07
N TYR A 292 2.21 -15.39 7.24
CA TYR A 292 3.04 -16.00 6.19
C TYR A 292 2.42 -17.27 5.60
N ASN A 293 1.69 -18.03 6.41
CA ASN A 293 1.08 -19.30 6.06
C ASN A 293 -0.09 -19.19 5.06
N THR A 294 -0.56 -17.99 4.76
CA THR A 294 -1.53 -17.72 3.68
C THR A 294 -0.87 -17.68 2.30
N LEU A 295 0.46 -17.68 2.25
CA LEU A 295 1.27 -17.65 1.04
C LEU A 295 1.82 -19.05 0.67
N PRO A 296 2.16 -19.27 -0.61
CA PRO A 296 3.00 -20.40 -1.01
C PRO A 296 4.32 -20.43 -0.24
N LYS A 297 4.81 -21.63 0.10
CA LYS A 297 6.04 -21.79 0.91
C LYS A 297 7.26 -21.07 0.33
N GLN A 298 7.35 -20.97 -0.99
CA GLN A 298 8.43 -20.29 -1.69
C GLN A 298 8.53 -18.82 -1.34
N LEU A 299 7.39 -18.18 -0.96
CA LEU A 299 7.30 -16.78 -0.62
C LEU A 299 7.47 -16.47 0.88
N TRP A 300 7.45 -17.47 1.76
CA TRP A 300 7.51 -17.24 3.21
C TRP A 300 8.72 -16.42 3.65
N LYS A 301 9.89 -16.68 3.06
CA LYS A 301 11.12 -15.95 3.38
C LYS A 301 11.05 -14.45 3.07
N HIS A 302 10.15 -14.03 2.22
CA HIS A 302 9.98 -12.64 1.83
C HIS A 302 9.01 -11.86 2.75
N THR A 303 8.39 -12.52 3.74
CA THR A 303 7.54 -11.85 4.74
C THR A 303 8.34 -11.28 5.91
N VAL A 304 9.66 -11.50 5.94
CA VAL A 304 10.53 -11.07 7.03
C VAL A 304 11.70 -10.26 6.50
N GLY A 305 12.20 -9.33 7.31
CA GLY A 305 13.47 -8.63 7.03
C GLY A 305 14.62 -9.35 7.74
N GLY A 306 15.68 -9.63 7.00
CA GLY A 306 16.87 -10.28 7.55
C GLY A 306 16.86 -11.80 7.43
N ASN A 307 17.35 -12.50 8.45
CA ASN A 307 17.52 -13.95 8.40
C ASN A 307 16.19 -14.69 8.58
N TYR A 308 15.78 -15.44 7.57
CA TYR A 308 14.63 -16.32 7.63
C TYR A 308 15.01 -17.69 8.21
N ASP A 309 14.32 -18.11 9.29
CA ASP A 309 14.42 -19.45 9.85
C ASP A 309 13.28 -20.33 9.33
N PRO A 310 13.52 -21.28 8.42
CA PRO A 310 12.49 -22.14 7.86
C PRO A 310 11.88 -23.09 8.90
N THR A 311 12.55 -23.31 10.04
CA THR A 311 12.05 -24.16 11.14
C THR A 311 11.13 -23.42 12.07
N ASN A 312 11.24 -22.08 12.11
CA ASN A 312 10.39 -21.21 12.93
C ASN A 312 10.10 -19.88 12.24
N PRO A 313 9.29 -19.87 11.16
CA PRO A 313 9.02 -18.68 10.38
C PRO A 313 8.46 -17.51 11.22
N GLN A 314 7.66 -17.81 12.24
CA GLN A 314 7.06 -16.79 13.11
C GLN A 314 8.10 -16.01 13.93
N LYS A 315 9.18 -16.67 14.37
CA LYS A 315 10.29 -16.01 15.09
C LYS A 315 11.20 -15.20 14.20
N SER A 316 11.15 -15.43 12.89
CA SER A 316 11.93 -14.67 11.91
C SER A 316 11.35 -13.28 11.63
N LEU A 317 10.21 -12.93 12.23
CA LEU A 317 9.59 -11.62 12.11
C LEU A 317 10.53 -10.51 12.57
N VAL A 318 10.83 -9.61 11.66
CA VAL A 318 11.44 -8.33 11.98
C VAL A 318 10.33 -7.30 12.07
N LYS A 319 10.20 -6.69 13.25
CA LYS A 319 9.25 -5.59 13.49
C LYS A 319 9.68 -4.35 12.72
N GLY A 320 8.74 -3.59 12.23
CA GLY A 320 8.96 -2.33 11.54
C GLY A 320 8.97 -2.47 10.01
N ALA A 321 9.40 -1.40 9.33
CA ALA A 321 9.46 -1.31 7.85
C ALA A 321 10.44 -2.31 7.22
N GLY A 322 11.24 -2.99 8.01
CA GLY A 322 12.03 -4.14 7.56
C GLY A 322 11.12 -5.26 7.04
N GLY A 323 11.56 -5.98 6.01
CA GLY A 323 10.78 -7.05 5.40
C GLY A 323 9.65 -6.53 4.47
N GLY A 324 9.89 -5.41 3.81
CA GLY A 324 8.99 -4.85 2.82
C GLY A 324 7.64 -4.44 3.40
N HIS A 325 7.61 -3.32 4.10
CA HIS A 325 6.40 -2.77 4.73
C HIS A 325 5.61 -3.86 5.48
N HIS A 326 6.16 -4.32 6.61
CA HIS A 326 5.52 -5.31 7.49
C HIS A 326 5.12 -6.62 6.79
N GLY A 327 5.97 -7.10 5.88
CA GLY A 327 5.76 -8.36 5.16
C GLY A 327 4.71 -8.32 4.06
N SER A 328 4.25 -7.15 3.65
CA SER A 328 3.17 -6.98 2.67
C SER A 328 3.58 -7.31 1.22
N HIS A 329 4.83 -7.10 0.83
CA HIS A 329 5.29 -7.26 -0.56
C HIS A 329 4.96 -8.61 -1.18
N PRO A 330 5.24 -9.78 -0.54
CA PRO A 330 4.89 -11.06 -1.12
C PRO A 330 3.37 -11.28 -1.22
N HIS A 331 2.58 -10.73 -0.31
CA HIS A 331 1.12 -10.79 -0.39
C HIS A 331 0.59 -9.98 -1.58
N LEU A 332 1.16 -8.79 -1.84
CA LEU A 332 0.81 -7.97 -2.99
C LEU A 332 1.06 -8.69 -4.31
N VAL A 333 2.28 -9.23 -4.47
CA VAL A 333 2.64 -9.98 -5.68
C VAL A 333 1.76 -11.22 -5.83
N HIS A 334 1.52 -11.95 -4.74
CA HIS A 334 0.68 -13.15 -4.76
C HIS A 334 -0.76 -12.82 -5.16
N GLU A 335 -1.37 -11.80 -4.58
CA GLU A 335 -2.74 -11.38 -4.94
C GLU A 335 -2.85 -10.99 -6.41
N PHE A 336 -1.90 -10.22 -6.92
CA PHE A 336 -1.92 -9.82 -8.32
C PHE A 336 -1.74 -11.01 -9.27
N VAL A 337 -0.78 -11.90 -9.01
CA VAL A 337 -0.57 -13.12 -9.81
C VAL A 337 -1.80 -14.01 -9.77
N ARG A 338 -2.38 -14.25 -8.58
CA ARG A 338 -3.58 -15.07 -8.43
C ARG A 338 -4.79 -14.48 -9.13
N SER A 339 -4.95 -13.17 -9.12
CA SER A 339 -6.04 -12.51 -9.85
C SER A 339 -6.01 -12.82 -11.35
N ILE A 340 -4.82 -12.89 -11.93
CA ILE A 340 -4.63 -13.20 -13.35
C ILE A 340 -4.83 -14.71 -13.64
N VAL A 341 -4.28 -15.56 -12.77
CA VAL A 341 -4.35 -17.02 -12.93
C VAL A 341 -5.78 -17.52 -12.76
N GLU A 342 -6.52 -16.94 -11.81
CA GLU A 342 -7.90 -17.27 -11.46
C GLU A 342 -8.94 -16.53 -12.31
N ASP A 343 -8.51 -15.64 -13.20
CA ASP A 343 -9.38 -14.82 -14.05
C ASP A 343 -10.41 -14.03 -13.24
N ARG A 344 -9.96 -13.36 -12.19
CA ARG A 344 -10.75 -12.49 -11.31
C ARG A 344 -10.12 -11.12 -11.15
N LYS A 345 -10.86 -10.16 -10.64
CA LYS A 345 -10.29 -8.88 -10.25
C LYS A 345 -9.40 -9.03 -9.03
N PRO A 346 -8.31 -8.23 -8.94
CA PRO A 346 -7.50 -8.14 -7.73
C PRO A 346 -8.24 -7.39 -6.62
N LEU A 347 -7.80 -7.59 -5.38
CA LEU A 347 -8.39 -6.95 -4.20
C LEU A 347 -8.37 -5.42 -4.29
N VAL A 348 -7.24 -4.85 -4.74
CA VAL A 348 -7.08 -3.39 -4.90
C VAL A 348 -7.18 -3.04 -6.39
N ASP A 349 -8.35 -3.34 -6.95
CA ASP A 349 -8.68 -3.04 -8.33
C ASP A 349 -8.77 -1.53 -8.60
N GLU A 350 -9.02 -1.15 -9.85
CA GLU A 350 -9.16 0.24 -10.26
C GLU A 350 -10.21 1.01 -9.46
N THR A 351 -11.23 0.33 -8.94
CA THR A 351 -12.33 0.97 -8.18
C THR A 351 -11.90 1.31 -6.76
N LEU A 352 -11.30 0.36 -6.05
CA LEU A 352 -10.78 0.59 -4.70
C LEU A 352 -9.60 1.57 -4.74
N ALA A 353 -8.67 1.39 -5.68
CA ALA A 353 -7.55 2.29 -5.90
C ALA A 353 -7.99 3.75 -6.15
N ALA A 354 -9.02 3.92 -6.99
CA ALA A 354 -9.58 5.25 -7.27
C ALA A 354 -10.22 5.89 -6.04
N ASN A 355 -10.96 5.14 -5.23
CA ASN A 355 -11.57 5.68 -4.02
C ASN A 355 -10.50 6.19 -3.03
N ILE A 356 -9.43 5.43 -2.87
CA ILE A 356 -8.30 5.79 -1.99
C ILE A 356 -7.56 7.02 -2.56
N THR A 357 -7.17 6.98 -3.83
CA THR A 357 -6.36 8.03 -4.47
C THR A 357 -7.16 9.33 -4.63
N ALA A 358 -8.42 9.27 -5.08
CA ALA A 358 -9.26 10.46 -5.23
C ALA A 358 -9.52 11.17 -3.89
N ALA A 359 -9.67 10.40 -2.80
CA ALA A 359 -9.81 10.98 -1.48
C ALA A 359 -8.58 11.79 -1.07
N GLY A 360 -7.36 11.34 -1.41
CA GLY A 360 -6.13 12.09 -1.17
C GLY A 360 -6.01 13.34 -2.05
N ILE A 361 -6.30 13.22 -3.35
CA ILE A 361 -6.30 14.38 -4.27
C ILE A 361 -7.27 15.44 -3.77
N CYS A 362 -8.53 15.07 -3.48
CA CYS A 362 -9.53 16.01 -2.98
C CYS A 362 -9.19 16.57 -1.58
N ALA A 363 -8.46 15.81 -0.75
CA ALA A 363 -7.97 16.33 0.52
C ALA A 363 -6.99 17.48 0.31
N HIS A 364 -6.00 17.31 -0.56
CA HIS A 364 -5.08 18.41 -0.88
C HIS A 364 -5.80 19.62 -1.49
N GLU A 365 -6.72 19.41 -2.45
CA GLU A 365 -7.53 20.49 -3.00
C GLU A 365 -8.35 21.25 -1.93
N SER A 366 -8.84 20.53 -0.91
CA SER A 366 -9.56 21.12 0.22
C SER A 366 -8.65 21.88 1.19
N ALA A 367 -7.35 21.56 1.22
CA ALA A 367 -6.37 22.25 2.07
C ALA A 367 -5.92 23.59 1.48
N LEU A 368 -5.89 23.71 0.14
CA LEU A 368 -5.60 24.93 -0.61
C LEU A 368 -6.78 25.92 -0.55
#